data_9077a22a4978b160a5348a49fbd56233
#
_entry.id   9077a22a4978b160a5348a49fbd56233
#
_cell.length_a   1.000
_cell.length_b   1.000
_cell.length_c   1.000
_cell.angle_alpha   90.00
_cell.angle_beta   90.00
_cell.angle_gamma   90.00
#
_symmetry.space_group_name_H-M   'P 1'
#
loop_
_entity.id
_entity.type
_entity.pdbx_description
1 polymer ?
#
loop_
_entity_poly.entity_id
_entity_poly.type
_entity_poly.pdbx_seq_one_letter_code
_entity_poly.pdbx_strand_id
1 'polypeptide(L)'
;MNKVILVARLVRDPEVRYSQGEKSTAIARFSVAVDRRFKRDGDADADFPNVVAFGKTAEFVEKYFKKGMRIGIVGRIQTGKYEDKDGKMVYTTDVVAEEVEFVESKGSGGNNSEPSKSNGD
;
A
#
# COMPACT_ATOMS: atom_id res chain seq x y z
N MET A 1 -9.58 5.66 -18.08
CA MET A 1 -9.25 4.54 -17.20
C MET A 1 -8.27 5.02 -16.13
N ASN A 2 -8.50 4.66 -14.90
CA ASN A 2 -7.64 5.03 -13.78
C ASN A 2 -7.31 3.76 -13.02
N LYS A 3 -6.16 3.17 -13.30
CA LYS A 3 -5.77 1.90 -12.73
C LYS A 3 -4.30 1.92 -12.38
N VAL A 4 -4.00 1.48 -11.16
CA VAL A 4 -2.64 1.40 -10.65
C VAL A 4 -2.38 -0.02 -10.21
N ILE A 5 -1.24 -0.57 -10.60
CA ILE A 5 -0.82 -1.90 -10.20
C ILE A 5 0.60 -1.78 -9.66
N LEU A 6 0.78 -2.14 -8.40
CA LEU A 6 2.07 -2.00 -7.74
C LEU A 6 2.47 -3.29 -7.07
N VAL A 7 3.76 -3.60 -7.14
CA VAL A 7 4.38 -4.62 -6.30
C VAL A 7 5.38 -3.85 -5.45
N ALA A 8 5.19 -3.86 -4.15
CA ALA A 8 5.90 -2.94 -3.28
C ALA A 8 6.17 -3.58 -1.92
N ARG A 9 6.80 -2.81 -1.05
CA ARG A 9 7.10 -3.25 0.30
C ARG A 9 6.61 -2.18 1.26
N LEU A 10 5.94 -2.58 2.33
CA LEU A 10 5.49 -1.63 3.33
C LEU A 10 6.70 -1.04 4.06
N VAL A 11 6.73 0.28 4.19
CA VAL A 11 7.83 0.95 4.88
C VAL A 11 7.51 1.15 6.35
N ARG A 12 6.28 0.91 6.75
CA ARG A 12 5.85 0.96 8.15
C ARG A 12 4.58 0.15 8.30
N ASP A 13 4.22 -0.13 9.54
CA ASP A 13 2.96 -0.84 9.81
C ASP A 13 1.79 0.02 9.37
N PRO A 14 0.72 -0.58 8.85
CA PRO A 14 -0.47 0.17 8.49
C PRO A 14 -1.09 0.84 9.72
N GLU A 15 -1.55 2.07 9.52
CA GLU A 15 -2.29 2.79 10.53
C GLU A 15 -3.76 2.63 10.20
N VAL A 16 -4.52 2.05 11.12
CA VAL A 16 -5.92 1.74 10.85
C VAL A 16 -6.81 2.51 11.80
N ARG A 17 -7.83 3.12 11.24
CA ARG A 17 -8.84 3.85 12.00
C ARG A 17 -10.21 3.38 11.55
N TYR A 18 -11.18 3.58 12.40
CA TYR A 18 -12.55 3.22 12.07
C TYR A 18 -13.39 4.48 12.04
N SER A 19 -14.18 4.63 10.97
CA SER A 19 -15.07 5.78 10.86
C SER A 19 -16.16 5.66 11.92
N GLN A 20 -16.68 6.82 12.35
CA GLN A 20 -17.77 6.84 13.31
C GLN A 20 -19.08 6.85 12.57
N GLY A 21 -20.10 6.32 13.19
CA GLY A 21 -21.42 6.26 12.60
C GLY A 21 -22.02 4.90 12.81
N GLU A 22 -23.21 4.71 12.22
CA GLU A 22 -23.93 3.47 12.38
C GLU A 22 -23.17 2.28 11.80
N LYS A 23 -22.47 2.53 10.70
CA LYS A 23 -21.63 1.50 10.10
C LYS A 23 -20.20 1.96 10.15
N SER A 24 -19.46 1.40 11.08
CA SER A 24 -18.05 1.70 11.20
C SER A 24 -17.30 1.07 10.03
N THR A 25 -16.52 1.87 9.33
CA THR A 25 -15.73 1.39 8.20
C THR A 25 -14.25 1.53 8.54
N ALA A 26 -13.51 0.46 8.35
CA ALA A 26 -12.07 0.49 8.56
C ALA A 26 -11.40 1.30 7.45
N ILE A 27 -10.41 2.10 7.82
CA ILE A 27 -9.61 2.87 6.89
C ILE A 27 -8.16 2.63 7.26
N ALA A 28 -7.41 2.02 6.34
CA ALA A 28 -6.00 1.73 6.57
C ALA A 28 -5.17 2.67 5.71
N ARG A 29 -4.15 3.27 6.32
CA ARG A 29 -3.22 4.15 5.63
C ARG A 29 -1.82 3.62 5.83
N PHE A 30 -1.07 3.55 4.76
CA PHE A 30 0.32 3.09 4.84
C PHE A 30 1.10 3.61 3.64
N SER A 31 2.41 3.57 3.76
CA SER A 31 3.29 3.96 2.66
C SER A 31 4.07 2.73 2.21
N VAL A 32 4.35 2.68 0.94
CA VAL A 32 5.09 1.56 0.37
C VAL A 32 6.28 2.08 -0.41
N ALA A 33 7.28 1.21 -0.58
CA ALA A 33 8.43 1.52 -1.42
C ALA A 33 8.29 0.71 -2.70
N VAL A 34 8.30 1.42 -3.82
CA VAL A 34 8.22 0.81 -5.14
C VAL A 34 9.56 1.04 -5.83
N ASP A 35 10.29 -0.04 -6.07
CA ASP A 35 11.60 0.08 -6.68
C ASP A 35 11.50 0.63 -8.09
N ARG A 36 12.41 1.53 -8.43
CA ARG A 36 12.47 2.04 -9.80
C ARG A 36 13.22 1.06 -10.66
N ARG A 37 12.69 0.79 -11.84
CA ARG A 37 13.34 -0.12 -12.77
C ARG A 37 14.61 0.49 -13.36
N PHE A 38 14.55 1.78 -13.65
CA PHE A 38 15.68 2.50 -14.21
C PHE A 38 15.91 3.73 -13.36
N LYS A 39 17.16 3.95 -13.01
CA LYS A 39 17.55 5.11 -12.25
C LYS A 39 18.87 5.63 -12.76
N ARG A 40 19.05 6.93 -12.65
CA ARG A 40 20.32 7.57 -13.00
C ARG A 40 21.08 7.85 -11.72
N ASP A 41 22.37 8.08 -11.86
CA ASP A 41 23.18 8.46 -10.71
C ASP A 41 22.55 9.68 -10.03
N GLY A 42 22.39 9.60 -8.74
CA GLY A 42 21.78 10.67 -7.98
C GLY A 42 20.28 10.57 -7.82
N ASP A 43 19.62 9.69 -8.57
CA ASP A 43 18.19 9.47 -8.42
C ASP A 43 17.90 8.59 -7.22
N ALA A 44 16.69 8.71 -6.70
CA ALA A 44 16.21 7.81 -5.66
C ALA A 44 16.06 6.40 -6.22
N ASP A 45 16.29 5.41 -5.38
CA ASP A 45 16.13 4.00 -5.75
C ASP A 45 14.69 3.57 -5.85
N ALA A 46 13.81 4.28 -5.16
CA ALA A 46 12.41 3.89 -5.05
C ALA A 46 11.51 5.10 -4.97
N ASP A 47 10.25 4.87 -5.29
CA ASP A 47 9.19 5.84 -5.04
C ASP A 47 8.41 5.40 -3.80
N PHE A 48 7.81 6.36 -3.11
CA PHE A 48 7.14 6.10 -1.84
C PHE A 48 5.70 6.62 -1.86
N PRO A 49 4.82 6.01 -2.63
CA PRO A 49 3.44 6.48 -2.65
C PRO A 49 2.72 6.14 -1.36
N ASN A 50 1.75 6.98 -1.03
CA ASN A 50 0.85 6.70 0.07
C ASN A 50 -0.32 5.89 -0.45
N VAL A 51 -0.76 4.94 0.36
CA VAL A 51 -1.84 4.03 -0.01
C VAL A 51 -2.93 4.12 1.05
N VAL A 52 -4.17 4.12 0.61
CA VAL A 52 -5.30 4.08 1.52
C VAL A 52 -6.22 2.95 1.09
N ALA A 53 -6.72 2.20 2.06
CA ALA A 53 -7.66 1.12 1.81
C ALA A 53 -8.86 1.30 2.70
N PHE A 54 -10.01 0.82 2.26
CA PHE A 54 -11.26 0.97 2.99
C PHE A 54 -11.93 -0.38 3.18
N GLY A 55 -12.74 -0.48 4.23
CA GLY A 55 -13.60 -1.62 4.44
C GLY A 55 -12.85 -2.92 4.61
N LYS A 56 -13.30 -3.93 3.91
CA LYS A 56 -12.70 -5.27 4.04
C LYS A 56 -11.25 -5.30 3.60
N THR A 57 -10.89 -4.51 2.61
CA THR A 57 -9.50 -4.42 2.18
C THR A 57 -8.64 -3.86 3.31
N ALA A 58 -9.14 -2.85 4.01
CA ALA A 58 -8.42 -2.26 5.13
C ALA A 58 -8.25 -3.28 6.26
N GLU A 59 -9.30 -4.05 6.54
CA GLU A 59 -9.23 -5.07 7.59
C GLU A 59 -8.23 -6.15 7.24
N PHE A 60 -8.20 -6.54 5.97
CA PHE A 60 -7.24 -7.54 5.50
C PHE A 60 -5.81 -7.03 5.65
N VAL A 61 -5.58 -5.77 5.28
CA VAL A 61 -4.26 -5.16 5.42
C VAL A 61 -3.84 -5.11 6.89
N GLU A 62 -4.75 -4.70 7.75
CA GLU A 62 -4.47 -4.64 9.18
C GLU A 62 -4.06 -6.00 9.74
N LYS A 63 -4.77 -7.02 9.30
CA LYS A 63 -4.58 -8.35 9.87
C LYS A 63 -3.31 -9.04 9.37
N TYR A 64 -2.95 -8.83 8.12
CA TYR A 64 -1.94 -9.65 7.49
C TYR A 64 -0.66 -8.93 7.04
N PHE A 65 -0.66 -7.61 7.00
CA PHE A 65 0.51 -6.89 6.48
C PHE A 65 1.19 -6.05 7.53
N LYS A 66 2.52 -6.09 7.52
CA LYS A 66 3.35 -5.36 8.47
C LYS A 66 4.53 -4.76 7.76
N LYS A 67 5.20 -3.83 8.44
CA LYS A 67 6.42 -3.21 7.93
C LYS A 67 7.37 -4.28 7.38
N GLY A 68 7.88 -4.02 6.20
CA GLY A 68 8.86 -4.90 5.56
C GLY A 68 8.27 -5.96 4.66
N MET A 69 6.97 -6.22 4.76
CA MET A 69 6.34 -7.24 3.92
C MET A 69 6.08 -6.73 2.52
N ARG A 70 6.11 -7.63 1.57
CA ARG A 70 5.78 -7.28 0.19
C ARG A 70 4.28 -7.41 -0.02
N ILE A 71 3.76 -6.53 -0.86
CA ILE A 71 2.33 -6.45 -1.11
C ILE A 71 2.09 -6.14 -2.57
N GLY A 72 1.10 -6.82 -3.15
CA GLY A 72 0.61 -6.49 -4.48
C GLY A 72 -0.64 -5.65 -4.32
N ILE A 73 -0.71 -4.54 -5.02
CA ILE A 73 -1.83 -3.61 -4.90
C ILE A 73 -2.41 -3.36 -6.28
N VAL A 74 -3.72 -3.49 -6.40
CA VAL A 74 -4.46 -3.04 -7.58
C VAL A 74 -5.41 -1.97 -7.10
N GLY A 75 -5.36 -0.80 -7.70
CA GLY A 75 -6.20 0.28 -7.27
C GLY A 75 -6.26 1.42 -8.28
N ARG A 76 -6.44 2.61 -7.76
CA ARG A 76 -6.57 3.80 -8.60
C ARG A 76 -5.92 4.99 -7.91
N ILE A 77 -5.59 6.00 -8.69
CA ILE A 77 -5.07 7.25 -8.15
C ILE A 77 -6.24 8.13 -7.77
N GLN A 78 -6.15 8.73 -6.60
CA GLN A 78 -7.13 9.69 -6.15
C GLN A 78 -6.41 10.94 -5.67
N THR A 79 -6.83 12.08 -6.16
CA THR A 79 -6.24 13.35 -5.72
C THR A 79 -7.22 14.07 -4.82
N GLY A 80 -6.67 14.92 -3.98
CA GLY A 80 -7.48 15.73 -3.10
C GLY A 80 -6.78 17.03 -2.78
N LYS A 81 -7.41 17.85 -1.98
CA LYS A 81 -6.80 19.09 -1.52
C LYS A 81 -7.41 19.49 -0.21
N TYR A 82 -6.62 20.18 0.61
CA TYR A 82 -7.11 20.74 1.84
C TYR A 82 -6.30 22.00 2.16
N GLU A 83 -6.86 22.83 3.01
CA GLU A 83 -6.20 24.07 3.43
C GLU A 83 -5.48 23.83 4.73
N ASP A 84 -4.19 24.21 4.79
CA ASP A 84 -3.42 24.02 6.00
C ASP A 84 -3.65 25.17 6.99
N LYS A 85 -2.91 25.13 8.09
CA LYS A 85 -3.06 26.14 9.14
C LYS A 85 -2.74 27.55 8.68
N ASP A 86 -1.87 27.66 7.68
CA ASP A 86 -1.44 28.95 7.17
C ASP A 86 -2.31 29.44 6.02
N GLY A 87 -3.38 28.73 5.72
CA GLY A 87 -4.27 29.11 4.64
C GLY A 87 -3.79 28.68 3.27
N LYS A 88 -2.74 27.88 3.21
CA LYS A 88 -2.22 27.39 1.92
C LYS A 88 -2.93 26.13 1.50
N MET A 89 -3.17 26.02 0.21
CA MET A 89 -3.80 24.83 -0.34
C MET A 89 -2.75 23.72 -0.48
N VAL A 90 -3.04 22.57 0.12
CA VAL A 90 -2.18 21.39 0.02
C VAL A 90 -2.87 20.37 -0.87
N TYR A 91 -2.16 19.89 -1.89
CA TYR A 91 -2.69 18.91 -2.83
C TYR A 91 -2.15 17.53 -2.48
N THR A 92 -3.01 16.54 -2.56
CA THR A 92 -2.63 15.18 -2.21
C THR A 92 -2.83 14.25 -3.41
N THR A 93 -2.02 13.21 -3.47
CA THR A 93 -2.15 12.16 -4.47
C THR A 93 -1.94 10.85 -3.76
N ASP A 94 -2.97 10.04 -3.72
CA ASP A 94 -2.92 8.76 -3.02
C ASP A 94 -3.30 7.63 -3.95
N VAL A 95 -2.87 6.44 -3.63
CA VAL A 95 -3.33 5.23 -4.30
C VAL A 95 -4.41 4.64 -3.41
N VAL A 96 -5.61 4.47 -3.96
CA VAL A 96 -6.71 3.82 -3.25
C VAL A 96 -6.65 2.34 -3.62
N ALA A 97 -6.33 1.49 -2.66
CA ALA A 97 -6.20 0.07 -2.90
C ALA A 97 -7.59 -0.56 -2.99
N GLU A 98 -7.86 -1.19 -4.11
CA GLU A 98 -9.12 -1.90 -4.32
C GLU A 98 -8.96 -3.37 -4.03
N GLU A 99 -7.77 -3.90 -4.33
CA GLU A 99 -7.40 -5.28 -4.02
C GLU A 99 -5.95 -5.30 -3.56
N VAL A 100 -5.66 -6.19 -2.62
CA VAL A 100 -4.28 -6.43 -2.21
C VAL A 100 -4.05 -7.92 -2.17
N GLU A 101 -2.79 -8.32 -2.37
CA GLU A 101 -2.46 -9.72 -2.31
C GLU A 101 -1.03 -9.91 -1.83
N PHE A 102 -0.74 -11.11 -1.37
CA PHE A 102 0.60 -11.46 -0.93
C PHE A 102 1.50 -11.67 -2.13
N VAL A 103 2.75 -11.25 -1.98
CA VAL A 103 3.75 -11.41 -3.03
C VAL A 103 4.97 -12.05 -2.41
N GLU A 104 5.46 -13.12 -3.01
CA GLU A 104 6.66 -13.77 -2.52
C GLU A 104 7.86 -12.89 -2.72
N SER A 105 8.71 -12.86 -1.71
CA SER A 105 9.95 -12.14 -1.81
C SER A 105 10.96 -12.96 -2.61
N LYS A 106 11.47 -12.38 -3.68
CA LYS A 106 12.43 -13.06 -4.52
C LYS A 106 13.67 -13.53 -3.75
N GLY A 107 14.17 -12.70 -2.89
CA GLY A 107 15.43 -13.01 -2.22
C GLY A 107 15.31 -14.08 -1.18
N SER A 108 14.18 -14.20 -0.54
CA SER A 108 14.00 -15.19 0.53
C SER A 108 13.42 -16.46 0.00
N GLY A 109 13.08 -16.46 -1.24
CA GLY A 109 12.48 -17.65 -1.85
C GLY A 109 13.37 -18.81 -1.74
N GLY A 110 14.26 -18.59 -1.28
CA GLY A 110 14.98 -19.72 -1.05
C GLY A 110 14.23 -20.66 -0.18
N ASN A 111 13.58 -20.46 -0.14
CA ASN A 111 13.26 -21.10 0.42
C ASN A 111 12.31 -21.54 0.59
N ASN A 112 11.96 -21.66 0.32
CA ASN A 112 11.20 -22.06 0.38
C ASN A 112 10.49 -22.56 0.26
N SER A 113 10.24 -22.81 0.15
CA SER A 113 9.52 -23.20 0.01
C SER A 113 8.66 -23.57 0.09
N GLU A 114 8.25 -23.78 0.17
CA GLU A 114 7.45 -24.13 0.13
C GLU A 114 6.64 -24.18 0.07
N PRO A 115 6.24 -24.36 -0.08
CA PRO A 115 5.29 -24.37 -0.20
C PRO A 115 4.43 -24.21 -0.08
N SER A 116 4.25 -24.34 -0.16
CA SER A 116 3.46 -24.06 -0.35
C SER A 116 2.73 -23.92 -0.30
N LYS A 117 2.45 -24.09 -0.36
CA LYS A 117 1.68 -23.87 -0.60
C LYS A 117 1.00 -23.51 -0.56
N SER A 118 1.03 -23.80 -0.58
CA SER A 118 0.36 -23.35 -0.90
C SER A 118 -0.21 -23.04 -0.99
N ASN A 119 -0.38 -23.34 -1.10
CA ASN A 119 -0.94 -22.94 -1.52
C ASN A 119 -1.46 -22.57 -1.56
N GLY A 120 -1.41 -22.86 -1.48
CA GLY A 120 -1.87 -22.51 -1.76
C GLY A 120 -2.11 -22.20 -1.53
N ASP A 121 -2.11 -22.67 -1.67
CA ASP A 121 -2.28 -22.48 -1.74
C ASP A 121 -2.58 -22.26 -1.56
#